data_6fffb5d0b58f7fe24eb58808efc3770d
#
_entry.id   6fffb5d0b58f7fe24eb58808efc3770d
#
_cell.length_a   1.000
_cell.length_b   1.000
_cell.length_c   1.000
_cell.angle_alpha   90.00
_cell.angle_beta   90.00
_cell.angle_gamma   90.00
#
_symmetry.space_group_name_H-M   'P 1'
#
loop_
_entity.id
_entity.type
_entity.pdbx_description
1 polymer ?
#
loop_
_entity_poly.entity_id
_entity_poly.type
_entity_poly.pdbx_seq_one_letter_code
_entity_poly.pdbx_strand_id
1 'polypeptide(L)'
;MALRAQGWFVTADDTDERRVARGIELGAFDAIGVDPVAEVTFICTPVMSVANLARKALEHGGIVTDIGSVKQPIVEEVDHPRFVGGHPMAGSEQEGIEGSDALMFQGRTWVLTPTPTTDPEAFTRLHAIVASLGALVLSVPPERHDELVAVVSHVPHLAAATLMRLAATGESAAVAAVNNAGRDGR
;
A
#
# COMPACT_ATOMS: atom_id res chain seq x y z
N MET A 1 4.26 13.31 -5.59
CA MET A 1 5.43 13.63 -6.46
C MET A 1 5.19 13.22 -7.92
N ALA A 2 4.99 11.92 -8.26
CA ALA A 2 4.87 11.47 -9.65
C ALA A 2 3.72 12.14 -10.43
N LEU A 3 2.51 12.22 -9.86
CA LEU A 3 1.37 12.92 -10.48
C LEU A 3 1.64 14.42 -10.66
N ARG A 4 2.25 15.08 -9.66
CA ARG A 4 2.62 16.48 -9.80
C ARG A 4 3.59 16.73 -10.94
N ALA A 5 4.57 15.84 -11.14
CA ALA A 5 5.50 15.91 -12.27
C ALA A 5 4.80 15.84 -13.62
N GLN A 6 3.57 15.30 -13.67
CA GLN A 6 2.70 15.24 -14.86
C GLN A 6 1.70 16.42 -14.93
N GLY A 7 1.80 17.39 -14.03
CA GLY A 7 0.96 18.59 -14.03
C GLY A 7 -0.35 18.43 -13.25
N TRP A 8 -0.53 17.36 -12.47
CA TRP A 8 -1.69 17.22 -11.60
C TRP A 8 -1.59 18.15 -10.40
N PHE A 9 -2.73 18.73 -10.00
CA PHE A 9 -2.88 19.37 -8.71
C PHE A 9 -3.18 18.28 -7.67
N VAL A 10 -2.34 18.16 -6.65
CA VAL A 10 -2.41 17.07 -5.66
C VAL A 10 -2.62 17.63 -4.28
N THR A 11 -3.69 17.21 -3.62
CA THR A 11 -3.95 17.51 -2.21
C THR A 11 -3.71 16.27 -1.35
N ALA A 12 -3.45 16.48 -0.06
CA ALA A 12 -3.29 15.40 0.89
C ALA A 12 -3.90 15.75 2.25
N ASP A 13 -4.46 14.73 2.90
CA ASP A 13 -4.97 14.78 4.25
C ASP A 13 -4.39 13.61 5.08
N ASP A 14 -3.92 13.91 6.29
CA ASP A 14 -3.37 12.93 7.23
C ASP A 14 -3.75 13.36 8.65
N THR A 15 -3.90 12.40 9.55
CA THR A 15 -4.14 12.67 10.98
C THR A 15 -2.95 13.36 11.66
N ASP A 16 -1.76 13.26 11.11
CA ASP A 16 -0.56 14.02 11.53
C ASP A 16 -0.29 15.17 10.54
N GLU A 17 -0.77 16.36 10.88
CA GLU A 17 -0.59 17.58 10.09
C GLU A 17 0.89 17.88 9.74
N ARG A 18 1.83 17.44 10.57
CA ARG A 18 3.27 17.62 10.31
C ARG A 18 3.73 16.84 9.09
N ARG A 19 3.15 15.65 8.87
CA ARG A 19 3.46 14.84 7.67
C ARG A 19 3.00 15.54 6.40
N VAL A 20 1.81 16.12 6.43
CA VAL A 20 1.28 16.87 5.28
C VAL A 20 2.11 18.14 5.03
N ALA A 21 2.41 18.91 6.08
CA ALA A 21 3.27 20.09 5.98
C ALA A 21 4.65 19.71 5.39
N ARG A 22 5.24 18.63 5.86
CA ARG A 22 6.51 18.12 5.33
C ARG A 22 6.42 17.71 3.86
N GLY A 23 5.28 17.11 3.47
CA GLY A 23 5.03 16.77 2.06
C GLY A 23 4.94 17.99 1.15
N ILE A 24 4.37 19.11 1.62
CA ILE A 24 4.38 20.39 0.90
C ILE A 24 5.82 20.91 0.72
N GLU A 25 6.62 20.91 1.79
CA GLU A 25 8.03 21.34 1.73
C GLU A 25 8.85 20.52 0.72
N LEU A 26 8.62 19.21 0.68
CA LEU A 26 9.28 18.30 -0.26
C LEU A 26 8.69 18.35 -1.68
N GLY A 27 7.65 19.14 -1.90
CA GLY A 27 6.98 19.25 -3.18
C GLY A 27 6.17 17.99 -3.57
N ALA A 28 5.70 17.20 -2.59
CA ALA A 28 4.86 16.04 -2.83
C ALA A 28 3.41 16.43 -3.11
N PHE A 29 2.91 17.48 -2.43
CA PHE A 29 1.54 17.97 -2.49
C PHE A 29 1.50 19.46 -2.84
N ASP A 30 0.36 19.94 -3.37
CA ASP A 30 0.11 21.35 -3.67
C ASP A 30 -0.69 22.03 -2.56
N ALA A 31 -1.57 21.27 -1.86
CA ALA A 31 -2.39 21.81 -0.78
C ALA A 31 -2.74 20.71 0.26
N ILE A 32 -3.17 21.18 1.43
CA ILE A 32 -3.63 20.35 2.56
C ILE A 32 -5.14 20.19 2.47
N GLY A 33 -5.62 19.00 2.80
CA GLY A 33 -7.03 18.67 2.94
C GLY A 33 -7.58 17.84 1.79
N VAL A 34 -8.84 17.44 1.95
CA VAL A 34 -9.60 16.67 0.95
C VAL A 34 -10.16 17.61 -0.10
N ASP A 35 -9.93 17.29 -1.37
CA ASP A 35 -10.55 18.00 -2.49
C ASP A 35 -11.83 17.26 -2.91
N PRO A 36 -13.03 17.88 -2.71
CA PRO A 36 -14.31 17.24 -3.03
C PRO A 36 -14.57 17.09 -4.53
N VAL A 37 -13.77 17.72 -5.37
CA VAL A 37 -13.87 17.61 -6.84
C VAL A 37 -12.69 16.85 -7.44
N ALA A 38 -11.90 16.17 -6.62
CA ALA A 38 -10.79 15.35 -7.09
C ALA A 38 -11.26 14.31 -8.11
N GLU A 39 -10.52 14.18 -9.20
CA GLU A 39 -10.78 13.14 -10.21
C GLU A 39 -10.51 11.74 -9.67
N VAL A 40 -9.49 11.59 -8.84
CA VAL A 40 -9.11 10.32 -8.19
C VAL A 40 -8.62 10.57 -6.77
N THR A 41 -9.06 9.71 -5.85
CA THR A 41 -8.62 9.68 -4.45
C THR A 41 -7.93 8.37 -4.15
N PHE A 42 -6.68 8.43 -3.68
CA PHE A 42 -5.91 7.29 -3.21
C PHE A 42 -5.99 7.21 -1.69
N ILE A 43 -6.52 6.11 -1.15
CA ILE A 43 -6.56 5.85 0.29
C ILE A 43 -5.26 5.13 0.69
N CYS A 44 -4.36 5.87 1.34
CA CYS A 44 -3.00 5.43 1.70
C CYS A 44 -2.87 5.20 3.21
N THR A 45 -3.88 4.62 3.84
CA THR A 45 -3.96 4.41 5.29
C THR A 45 -3.82 2.92 5.64
N PRO A 46 -3.63 2.58 6.94
CA PRO A 46 -3.68 1.20 7.37
C PRO A 46 -4.98 0.51 6.94
N VAL A 47 -4.87 -0.78 6.58
CA VAL A 47 -5.95 -1.60 5.98
C VAL A 47 -7.29 -1.47 6.71
N MET A 48 -7.27 -1.45 8.04
CA MET A 48 -8.49 -1.36 8.87
C MET A 48 -9.26 -0.03 8.72
N SER A 49 -8.65 0.99 8.18
CA SER A 49 -9.27 2.30 7.97
C SER A 49 -9.75 2.53 6.54
N VAL A 50 -9.30 1.70 5.60
CA VAL A 50 -9.50 1.91 4.16
C VAL A 50 -10.98 1.97 3.80
N ALA A 51 -11.77 0.97 4.20
CA ALA A 51 -13.18 0.90 3.79
C ALA A 51 -14.00 2.11 4.28
N ASN A 52 -13.78 2.53 5.53
CA ASN A 52 -14.47 3.71 6.07
C ASN A 52 -14.09 5.00 5.32
N LEU A 53 -12.79 5.20 5.05
CA LEU A 53 -12.32 6.40 4.34
C LEU A 53 -12.71 6.37 2.87
N ALA A 54 -12.71 5.21 2.23
CA ALA A 54 -13.17 5.05 0.87
C ALA A 54 -14.65 5.43 0.73
N ARG A 55 -15.52 4.98 1.64
CA ARG A 55 -16.94 5.36 1.64
C ARG A 55 -17.13 6.87 1.78
N LYS A 56 -16.37 7.52 2.66
CA LYS A 56 -16.41 8.98 2.82
C LYS A 56 -15.95 9.70 1.54
N ALA A 57 -14.87 9.23 0.91
CA ALA A 57 -14.38 9.81 -0.32
C ALA A 57 -15.39 9.65 -1.48
N LEU A 58 -16.14 8.54 -1.50
CA LEU A 58 -17.17 8.25 -2.49
C LEU A 58 -18.44 9.14 -2.37
N GLU A 59 -18.65 9.79 -1.21
CA GLU A 59 -19.71 10.81 -1.04
C GLU A 59 -19.45 12.01 -1.97
N HIS A 60 -18.22 12.26 -2.33
CA HIS A 60 -17.81 13.23 -3.33
C HIS A 60 -17.82 12.60 -4.74
N GLY A 61 -17.42 13.36 -5.74
CA GLY A 61 -17.21 12.84 -7.09
C GLY A 61 -15.92 12.00 -7.21
N GLY A 62 -15.61 11.58 -8.43
CA GLY A 62 -14.34 10.96 -8.75
C GLY A 62 -14.25 9.46 -8.46
N ILE A 63 -13.10 8.91 -8.75
CA ILE A 63 -12.74 7.52 -8.58
C ILE A 63 -12.03 7.36 -7.24
N VAL A 64 -12.29 6.28 -6.52
CA VAL A 64 -11.59 5.98 -5.27
C VAL A 64 -10.85 4.66 -5.42
N THR A 65 -9.60 4.65 -4.99
CA THR A 65 -8.76 3.45 -4.94
C THR A 65 -7.96 3.44 -3.64
N ASP A 66 -7.45 2.29 -3.26
CA ASP A 66 -6.53 2.15 -2.13
C ASP A 66 -5.17 1.60 -2.60
N ILE A 67 -4.23 1.49 -1.66
CA ILE A 67 -2.91 0.91 -1.91
C ILE A 67 -2.59 -0.26 -0.96
N GLY A 68 -3.57 -0.76 -0.24
CA GLY A 68 -3.40 -1.81 0.77
C GLY A 68 -3.00 -3.15 0.19
N SER A 69 -2.40 -4.00 1.02
CA SER A 69 -1.93 -5.34 0.63
C SER A 69 -3.02 -6.43 0.67
N VAL A 70 -4.22 -6.12 1.13
CA VAL A 70 -5.38 -7.02 1.20
C VAL A 70 -6.52 -6.41 0.42
N LYS A 71 -7.21 -7.17 -0.43
CA LYS A 71 -8.22 -6.62 -1.35
C LYS A 71 -9.63 -7.15 -1.11
N GLN A 72 -9.82 -8.44 -0.99
CA GLN A 72 -11.15 -9.03 -0.95
C GLN A 72 -12.06 -8.41 0.12
N PRO A 73 -11.70 -8.38 1.42
CA PRO A 73 -12.60 -7.84 2.43
C PRO A 73 -12.85 -6.35 2.27
N ILE A 74 -11.89 -5.57 1.75
CA ILE A 74 -12.06 -4.14 1.51
C ILE A 74 -13.06 -3.90 0.39
N VAL A 75 -12.89 -4.60 -0.73
CA VAL A 75 -13.74 -4.44 -1.93
C VAL A 75 -15.16 -4.89 -1.63
N GLU A 76 -15.34 -6.00 -0.89
CA GLU A 76 -16.67 -6.47 -0.45
C GLU A 76 -17.34 -5.47 0.51
N GLU A 77 -16.59 -4.88 1.43
CA GLU A 77 -17.12 -3.92 2.39
C GLU A 77 -17.51 -2.58 1.74
N VAL A 78 -16.75 -2.12 0.74
CA VAL A 78 -17.03 -0.84 0.05
C VAL A 78 -18.12 -1.01 -1.00
N ASP A 79 -18.09 -2.06 -1.81
CA ASP A 79 -19.03 -2.42 -2.89
C ASP A 79 -19.65 -1.22 -3.63
N HIS A 80 -18.82 -0.49 -4.34
CA HIS A 80 -19.27 0.73 -5.04
C HIS A 80 -18.68 0.80 -6.45
N PRO A 81 -19.45 1.19 -7.50
CA PRO A 81 -18.99 1.20 -8.91
C PRO A 81 -17.73 2.04 -9.15
N ARG A 82 -17.54 3.13 -8.41
CA ARG A 82 -16.38 4.02 -8.52
C ARG A 82 -15.23 3.66 -7.57
N PHE A 83 -15.35 2.57 -6.81
CA PHE A 83 -14.23 2.03 -6.03
C PHE A 83 -13.55 0.91 -6.79
N VAL A 84 -12.23 1.01 -6.96
CA VAL A 84 -11.41 -0.06 -7.53
C VAL A 84 -10.26 -0.31 -6.58
N GLY A 85 -10.20 -1.49 -6.00
CA GLY A 85 -9.09 -1.84 -5.12
C GLY A 85 -7.77 -1.81 -5.87
N GLY A 86 -6.74 -1.29 -5.23
CA GLY A 86 -5.40 -1.17 -5.79
C GLY A 86 -4.32 -1.69 -4.84
N HIS A 87 -3.24 -2.24 -5.40
CA HIS A 87 -2.06 -2.65 -4.65
C HIS A 87 -0.80 -2.48 -5.49
N PRO A 88 0.00 -1.43 -5.27
CA PRO A 88 1.32 -1.31 -5.87
C PRO A 88 2.26 -2.34 -5.22
N MET A 89 2.87 -3.20 -6.06
CA MET A 89 3.92 -4.14 -5.62
C MET A 89 5.26 -3.40 -5.53
N ALA A 90 5.24 -2.29 -4.80
CA ALA A 90 6.37 -1.40 -4.59
C ALA A 90 6.27 -0.79 -3.20
N GLY A 91 7.40 -0.52 -2.59
CA GLY A 91 7.49 0.10 -1.27
C GLY A 91 8.91 0.50 -0.95
N SER A 92 9.07 1.25 0.13
CA SER A 92 10.35 1.64 0.71
C SER A 92 10.42 1.08 2.13
N GLU A 93 11.62 0.71 2.57
CA GLU A 93 11.89 0.39 3.99
C GLU A 93 11.93 1.66 4.85
N GLN A 94 12.02 2.82 4.22
CA GLN A 94 12.04 4.11 4.88
C GLN A 94 10.61 4.56 5.18
N GLU A 95 10.33 4.83 6.44
CA GLU A 95 9.02 5.30 6.88
C GLU A 95 8.81 6.78 6.54
N GLY A 96 7.54 7.14 6.34
CA GLY A 96 7.13 8.53 6.13
C GLY A 96 7.34 9.04 4.72
N ILE A 97 7.19 10.36 4.58
CA ILE A 97 7.27 11.05 3.29
C ILE A 97 8.70 11.05 2.70
N GLU A 98 9.70 10.92 3.53
CA GLU A 98 11.11 10.82 3.15
C GLU A 98 11.40 9.54 2.34
N GLY A 99 10.62 8.49 2.53
CA GLY A 99 10.70 7.26 1.73
C GLY A 99 10.02 7.35 0.38
N SER A 100 9.42 8.48 0.03
CA SER A 100 8.72 8.65 -1.25
C SER A 100 9.69 8.97 -2.39
N ASP A 101 9.48 8.28 -3.53
CA ASP A 101 10.20 8.51 -4.77
C ASP A 101 9.20 8.60 -5.92
N ALA A 102 9.35 9.63 -6.76
CA ALA A 102 8.51 9.82 -7.94
C ALA A 102 8.63 8.66 -8.96
N LEU A 103 9.74 7.93 -8.94
CA LEU A 103 10.04 6.82 -9.84
C LEU A 103 9.74 5.44 -9.21
N MET A 104 9.23 5.41 -7.97
CA MET A 104 8.98 4.18 -7.20
C MET A 104 8.17 3.13 -7.98
N PHE A 105 7.25 3.56 -8.82
CA PHE A 105 6.34 2.68 -9.54
C PHE A 105 6.85 2.27 -10.93
N GLN A 106 7.94 2.85 -11.42
CA GLN A 106 8.45 2.54 -12.76
C GLN A 106 8.86 1.08 -12.90
N GLY A 107 8.25 0.39 -13.86
CA GLY A 107 8.47 -1.03 -14.12
C GLY A 107 7.99 -1.96 -13.00
N ARG A 108 7.28 -1.45 -11.99
CA ARG A 108 6.70 -2.25 -10.91
C ARG A 108 5.26 -2.63 -11.24
N THR A 109 4.86 -3.82 -10.82
CA THR A 109 3.47 -4.25 -10.95
C THR A 109 2.58 -3.44 -10.03
N TRP A 110 1.45 -2.95 -10.56
CA TRP A 110 0.36 -2.41 -9.77
C TRP A 110 -0.89 -3.24 -10.07
N VAL A 111 -1.40 -3.93 -9.05
CA VAL A 111 -2.59 -4.74 -9.21
C VAL A 111 -3.83 -3.87 -9.01
N LEU A 112 -4.80 -3.96 -9.92
CA LEU A 112 -6.14 -3.42 -9.77
C LEU A 112 -7.13 -4.58 -9.67
N THR A 113 -8.10 -4.46 -8.77
CA THR A 113 -9.05 -5.52 -8.49
C THR A 113 -10.49 -5.09 -8.79
N PRO A 114 -10.88 -5.00 -10.10
CA PRO A 114 -12.25 -4.71 -10.47
C PRO A 114 -13.18 -5.87 -10.07
N THR A 115 -14.44 -5.51 -9.84
CA THR A 115 -15.55 -6.44 -9.58
C THR A 115 -16.57 -6.36 -10.71
N PRO A 116 -17.58 -7.25 -10.74
CA PRO A 116 -18.69 -7.14 -11.70
C PRO A 116 -19.50 -5.84 -11.58
N THR A 117 -19.47 -5.17 -10.41
CA THR A 117 -20.15 -3.90 -10.17
C THR A 117 -19.30 -2.68 -10.50
N THR A 118 -18.00 -2.86 -10.79
CA THR A 118 -17.10 -1.77 -11.14
C THR A 118 -17.53 -1.07 -12.43
N ASP A 119 -17.62 0.25 -12.39
CA ASP A 119 -17.87 1.08 -13.56
C ASP A 119 -16.70 0.97 -14.56
N PRO A 120 -16.93 0.55 -15.81
CA PRO A 120 -15.88 0.40 -16.83
C PRO A 120 -15.12 1.70 -17.13
N GLU A 121 -15.78 2.86 -17.06
CA GLU A 121 -15.12 4.14 -17.30
C GLU A 121 -14.18 4.50 -16.14
N ALA A 122 -14.64 4.32 -14.90
CA ALA A 122 -13.83 4.50 -13.71
C ALA A 122 -12.60 3.58 -13.72
N PHE A 123 -12.78 2.30 -14.07
CA PHE A 123 -11.68 1.36 -14.20
C PHE A 123 -10.68 1.78 -15.28
N THR A 124 -11.17 2.11 -16.48
CA THR A 124 -10.32 2.50 -17.60
C THR A 124 -9.51 3.77 -17.27
N ARG A 125 -10.16 4.72 -16.63
CA ARG A 125 -9.51 5.98 -16.24
C ARG A 125 -8.44 5.75 -15.16
N LEU A 126 -8.74 4.98 -14.11
CA LEU A 126 -7.78 4.63 -13.08
C LEU A 126 -6.59 3.86 -13.66
N HIS A 127 -6.86 2.88 -14.53
CA HIS A 127 -5.82 2.13 -15.23
C HIS A 127 -4.87 3.07 -15.99
N ALA A 128 -5.40 4.04 -16.73
CA ALA A 128 -4.59 5.01 -17.47
C ALA A 128 -3.75 5.88 -16.53
N ILE A 129 -4.31 6.34 -15.40
CA ILE A 129 -3.59 7.13 -14.39
C ILE A 129 -2.44 6.31 -13.82
N VAL A 130 -2.70 5.08 -13.38
CA VAL A 130 -1.66 4.21 -12.78
C VAL A 130 -0.58 3.85 -13.81
N ALA A 131 -0.96 3.54 -15.05
CA ALA A 131 -0.02 3.27 -16.13
C ALA A 131 0.87 4.48 -16.45
N SER A 132 0.33 5.70 -16.35
CA SER A 132 1.10 6.93 -16.57
C SER A 132 2.21 7.16 -15.53
N LEU A 133 2.13 6.50 -14.37
CA LEU A 133 3.20 6.48 -13.37
C LEU A 133 4.36 5.54 -13.74
N GLY A 134 4.27 4.87 -14.90
CA GLY A 134 5.25 3.88 -15.34
C GLY A 134 5.03 2.48 -14.77
N ALA A 135 3.93 2.24 -14.09
CA ALA A 135 3.59 0.93 -13.53
C ALA A 135 3.12 -0.05 -14.61
N LEU A 136 3.40 -1.32 -14.38
CA LEU A 136 2.84 -2.44 -15.15
C LEU A 136 1.51 -2.84 -14.49
N VAL A 137 0.39 -2.42 -15.09
CA VAL A 137 -0.93 -2.66 -14.52
C VAL A 137 -1.39 -4.09 -14.80
N LEU A 138 -1.73 -4.81 -13.74
CA LEU A 138 -2.31 -6.15 -13.78
C LEU A 138 -3.71 -6.11 -13.16
N SER A 139 -4.69 -6.69 -13.83
CA SER A 139 -6.06 -6.77 -13.31
C SER A 139 -6.41 -8.21 -12.97
N VAL A 140 -6.85 -8.44 -11.73
CA VAL A 140 -7.30 -9.74 -11.24
C VAL A 140 -8.49 -9.57 -10.29
N PRO A 141 -9.36 -10.57 -10.12
CA PRO A 141 -10.40 -10.53 -9.09
C PRO A 141 -9.79 -10.36 -7.68
N PRO A 142 -10.49 -9.70 -6.73
CA PRO A 142 -9.97 -9.46 -5.38
C PRO A 142 -9.52 -10.73 -4.65
N GLU A 143 -10.30 -11.81 -4.74
CA GLU A 143 -9.99 -13.11 -4.12
C GLU A 143 -8.69 -13.68 -4.68
N ARG A 144 -8.53 -13.60 -6.01
CA ARG A 144 -7.35 -14.10 -6.68
C ARG A 144 -6.10 -13.29 -6.34
N HIS A 145 -6.25 -11.99 -6.15
CA HIS A 145 -5.17 -11.13 -5.63
C HIS A 145 -4.68 -11.64 -4.28
N ASP A 146 -5.59 -11.83 -3.31
CA ASP A 146 -5.23 -12.20 -1.94
C ASP A 146 -4.59 -13.60 -1.88
N GLU A 147 -5.08 -14.56 -2.69
CA GLU A 147 -4.43 -15.87 -2.85
C GLU A 147 -2.98 -15.75 -3.35
N LEU A 148 -2.76 -14.96 -4.40
CA LEU A 148 -1.43 -14.77 -5.00
C LEU A 148 -0.47 -14.10 -4.01
N VAL A 149 -0.91 -13.03 -3.34
CA VAL A 149 -0.09 -12.31 -2.36
C VAL A 149 0.23 -13.19 -1.15
N ALA A 150 -0.70 -14.03 -0.70
CA ALA A 150 -0.43 -14.99 0.36
C ALA A 150 0.74 -15.90 0.01
N VAL A 151 0.79 -16.41 -1.22
CA VAL A 151 1.87 -17.32 -1.67
C VAL A 151 3.19 -16.59 -1.89
N VAL A 152 3.19 -15.45 -2.61
CA VAL A 152 4.44 -14.80 -3.03
C VAL A 152 5.05 -13.88 -1.98
N SER A 153 4.27 -13.43 -1.01
CA SER A 153 4.71 -12.49 0.03
C SER A 153 4.59 -13.08 1.44
N HIS A 154 3.40 -13.49 1.87
CA HIS A 154 3.19 -13.86 3.27
C HIS A 154 3.90 -15.16 3.66
N VAL A 155 3.86 -16.20 2.81
CA VAL A 155 4.54 -17.48 3.09
C VAL A 155 6.06 -17.30 3.20
N PRO A 156 6.76 -16.61 2.27
CA PRO A 156 8.19 -16.32 2.44
C PRO A 156 8.51 -15.52 3.71
N HIS A 157 7.70 -14.50 4.05
CA HIS A 157 7.90 -13.73 5.28
C HIS A 157 7.74 -14.57 6.55
N LEU A 158 6.72 -15.43 6.62
CA LEU A 158 6.50 -16.33 7.74
C LEU A 158 7.64 -17.34 7.86
N ALA A 159 8.12 -17.89 6.74
CA ALA A 159 9.26 -18.80 6.72
C ALA A 159 10.53 -18.10 7.21
N ALA A 160 10.84 -16.91 6.69
CA ALA A 160 12.00 -16.13 7.11
C ALA A 160 11.94 -15.77 8.60
N ALA A 161 10.80 -15.25 9.09
CA ALA A 161 10.60 -14.90 10.50
C ALA A 161 10.74 -16.14 11.41
N THR A 162 10.24 -17.30 10.98
CA THR A 162 10.36 -18.54 11.72
C THR A 162 11.82 -19.01 11.79
N LEU A 163 12.53 -18.98 10.66
CA LEU A 163 13.95 -19.33 10.62
C LEU A 163 14.81 -18.41 11.50
N MET A 164 14.57 -17.10 11.41
CA MET A 164 15.25 -16.10 12.25
C MET A 164 15.01 -16.37 13.75
N ARG A 165 13.78 -16.68 14.14
CA ARG A 165 13.44 -17.00 15.52
C ARG A 165 14.08 -18.29 16.01
N LEU A 166 14.13 -19.32 15.17
CA LEU A 166 14.83 -20.58 15.49
C LEU A 166 16.34 -20.38 15.62
N ALA A 167 16.95 -19.58 14.74
CA ALA A 167 18.37 -19.25 14.84
C ALA A 167 18.68 -18.50 16.13
N ALA A 168 17.90 -17.48 16.49
CA ALA A 168 18.07 -16.70 17.72
C ALA A 168 17.92 -17.57 18.98
N THR A 169 16.98 -18.53 19.01
CA THR A 169 16.81 -19.47 20.14
C THR A 169 17.91 -20.49 20.19
N GLY A 170 18.39 -20.97 19.03
CA GLY A 170 19.53 -21.91 18.93
C GLY A 170 20.85 -21.28 19.40
N GLU A 171 21.09 -20.02 19.03
CA GLU A 171 22.28 -19.28 19.46
C GLU A 171 22.27 -19.03 20.98
N SER A 172 21.12 -18.67 21.55
CA SER A 172 20.96 -18.53 23.00
C SER A 172 21.17 -19.82 23.74
N ALA A 173 20.74 -20.97 23.23
CA ALA A 173 20.96 -22.28 23.83
C ALA A 173 22.42 -22.70 23.74
N ALA A 174 23.12 -22.43 22.61
CA ALA A 174 24.51 -22.71 22.44
C ALA A 174 25.40 -21.87 23.37
N VAL A 175 25.12 -20.58 23.52
CA VAL A 175 25.82 -19.70 24.46
C VAL A 175 25.60 -20.13 25.90
N ALA A 176 24.39 -20.53 26.28
CA ALA A 176 24.09 -21.05 27.61
C ALA A 176 24.85 -22.39 27.90
N ALA A 177 24.94 -23.28 26.90
CA ALA A 177 25.68 -24.53 27.03
C ALA A 177 27.19 -24.31 27.21
N VAL A 178 27.79 -23.37 26.46
CA VAL A 178 29.22 -23.01 26.60
C VAL A 178 29.47 -22.34 27.95
N ASN A 179 28.61 -21.47 28.43
CA ASN A 179 28.75 -20.81 29.74
C ASN A 179 28.63 -21.84 30.91
N ASN A 180 27.77 -22.86 30.77
CA ASN A 180 27.65 -23.92 31.79
C ASN A 180 28.81 -24.89 31.78
N ALA A 181 29.33 -25.23 30.60
CA ALA A 181 30.52 -26.12 30.51
C ALA A 181 31.77 -25.49 31.12
N GLY A 182 31.88 -24.15 31.14
CA GLY A 182 32.97 -23.44 31.81
C GLY A 182 32.89 -23.36 33.34
N ARG A 183 31.74 -23.73 33.94
CA ARG A 183 31.55 -23.70 35.40
C ARG A 183 31.86 -25.00 36.12
N ASP A 184 31.80 -26.11 35.43
CA ASP A 184 32.04 -27.45 36.02
C ASP A 184 33.51 -27.89 35.97
N GLY A 185 34.38 -26.98 35.56
CA GLY A 185 35.84 -27.22 35.43
C GLY A 185 36.71 -26.61 36.53
N ARG A 186 36.21 -26.52 37.79
CA ARG A 186 37.02 -26.20 38.97
C ARG A 186 36.70 -27.10 40.14
#